data_573c281d1a72d17b0e6bab5abac83a7a
#
_entry.id   573c281d1a72d17b0e6bab5abac83a7a
#
_cell.length_a   1.000
_cell.length_b   1.000
_cell.length_c   1.000
_cell.angle_alpha   90.00
_cell.angle_beta   90.00
_cell.angle_gamma   90.00
#
_symmetry.space_group_name_H-M   'P 1'
#
loop_
_entity.id
_entity.type
_entity.pdbx_description
1 polymer ?
#
loop_
_entity_poly.entity_id
_entity_poly.type
_entity_poly.pdbx_seq_one_letter_code
_entity_poly.pdbx_strand_id
1 'polypeptide(L)'
;MGAAELLLDDYDQLALPLDPETGQALDDDVEVAGLFDAIGTVDFYGPLVGMLIEAGGYRLTEVGRPPSSDAPPLYLFLYDWRRDLVSAARELARLVDQVAAASPRPGQRVDLVVHSSGGTLARYYLLHGARSLATAVAEAPDFAGAARVERVVAIGVPELGLTRGFQALLEGEPLGLGTVAPETLMTAESPYQLLPHGDDAWLLDDRGRPVPGDSCDPDLWREFGLGVFDERIRARVRADAGGRGATHERVAVLELAFLGRLERARQFREAIRSAPLPTELGYHTIGGDCRPTVARLMLERVAGQWHGRARPDTLRWRRPGLDYERLMLEPGDGTVTRASAAGQPTWPLTAGSASISSGARDARFVCASHNQLVANLDCQRALLRALDRAPQGSDE
;
A
#
# COMPACT_ATOMS: atom_id res chain seq x y z
N MET A 1 10.54 -9.19 -15.04
CA MET A 1 10.96 -8.00 -15.80
C MET A 1 12.41 -7.70 -15.43
N GLY A 2 13.34 -7.74 -16.38
CA GLY A 2 14.76 -7.43 -16.13
C GLY A 2 15.00 -5.92 -16.13
N ALA A 3 16.16 -5.48 -15.58
CA ALA A 3 16.53 -4.06 -15.54
C ALA A 3 16.55 -3.39 -16.94
N ALA A 4 16.79 -4.16 -18.00
CA ALA A 4 16.78 -3.67 -19.38
C ALA A 4 15.37 -3.36 -19.90
N GLU A 5 14.37 -4.12 -19.49
CA GLU A 5 12.96 -3.92 -19.88
C GLU A 5 12.35 -2.70 -19.19
N LEU A 6 12.75 -2.43 -17.93
CA LEU A 6 12.39 -1.21 -17.21
C LEU A 6 12.99 0.07 -17.85
N LEU A 7 14.07 -0.07 -18.64
CA LEU A 7 14.70 1.05 -19.34
C LEU A 7 14.08 1.31 -20.73
N LEU A 8 13.31 0.36 -21.28
CA LEU A 8 12.74 0.43 -22.63
C LEU A 8 11.33 1.01 -22.68
N ASP A 9 10.77 1.48 -21.53
CA ASP A 9 9.47 2.17 -21.42
C ASP A 9 8.25 1.31 -21.85
N ASP A 10 8.38 -0.02 -21.82
CA ASP A 10 7.28 -0.95 -22.10
C ASP A 10 6.66 -1.45 -20.81
N TYR A 11 5.84 -0.60 -20.17
CA TYR A 11 5.13 -0.92 -18.94
C TYR A 11 3.77 -1.59 -19.14
N ASP A 12 3.36 -1.83 -20.39
CA ASP A 12 2.08 -2.48 -20.71
C ASP A 12 2.07 -3.93 -20.21
N GLN A 13 3.24 -4.57 -20.12
CA GLN A 13 3.42 -5.90 -19.52
C GLN A 13 3.06 -5.97 -18.03
N LEU A 14 2.96 -4.82 -17.34
CA LEU A 14 2.48 -4.77 -15.96
C LEU A 14 0.96 -4.89 -15.86
N ALA A 15 0.24 -4.73 -16.97
CA ALA A 15 -1.22 -4.90 -17.00
C ALA A 15 -1.57 -6.37 -16.69
N LEU A 16 -2.49 -6.58 -15.75
CA LEU A 16 -3.07 -7.90 -15.54
C LEU A 16 -4.08 -8.20 -16.67
N PRO A 17 -4.04 -9.39 -17.27
CA PRO A 17 -5.07 -9.81 -18.18
C PRO A 17 -6.41 -9.88 -17.45
N LEU A 18 -7.49 -9.43 -18.12
CA LEU A 18 -8.81 -9.34 -17.53
C LEU A 18 -9.76 -10.31 -18.23
N ASP A 19 -10.58 -10.99 -17.44
CA ASP A 19 -11.69 -11.76 -17.93
C ASP A 19 -12.73 -10.81 -18.59
N PRO A 20 -13.11 -11.02 -19.86
CA PRO A 20 -13.95 -10.09 -20.60
C PRO A 20 -15.39 -10.01 -20.08
N GLU A 21 -15.89 -11.02 -19.38
CA GLU A 21 -17.26 -11.06 -18.87
C GLU A 21 -17.38 -10.49 -17.46
N THR A 22 -16.35 -10.71 -16.63
CA THR A 22 -16.38 -10.36 -15.20
C THR A 22 -15.45 -9.21 -14.82
N GLY A 23 -14.48 -8.87 -15.66
CA GLY A 23 -13.40 -7.92 -15.33
C GLY A 23 -12.42 -8.41 -14.27
N GLN A 24 -12.49 -9.68 -13.84
CA GLN A 24 -11.55 -10.24 -12.87
C GLN A 24 -10.17 -10.40 -13.49
N ALA A 25 -9.13 -10.24 -12.65
CA ALA A 25 -7.78 -10.51 -13.07
C ALA A 25 -7.59 -12.01 -13.30
N LEU A 26 -7.05 -12.36 -14.45
CA LEU A 26 -6.64 -13.72 -14.79
C LEU A 26 -5.18 -13.94 -14.36
N ASP A 27 -4.78 -15.20 -14.28
CA ASP A 27 -3.37 -15.52 -14.09
C ASP A 27 -2.56 -15.12 -15.33
N ASP A 28 -1.34 -14.69 -15.10
CA ASP A 28 -0.38 -14.34 -16.14
C ASP A 28 0.94 -15.10 -15.91
N ASP A 29 1.83 -15.06 -16.91
CA ASP A 29 3.12 -15.76 -16.87
C ASP A 29 4.21 -14.95 -16.10
N VAL A 30 3.81 -13.92 -15.32
CA VAL A 30 4.75 -13.09 -14.58
C VAL A 30 4.98 -13.69 -13.19
N GLU A 31 6.21 -14.12 -12.95
CA GLU A 31 6.63 -14.64 -11.65
C GLU A 31 7.40 -13.61 -10.84
N VAL A 32 7.23 -13.64 -9.52
CA VAL A 32 8.01 -12.82 -8.59
C VAL A 32 9.40 -13.41 -8.47
N ALA A 33 10.39 -12.80 -9.12
CA ALA A 33 11.76 -13.32 -9.21
C ALA A 33 12.62 -12.98 -7.99
N GLY A 34 12.28 -11.95 -7.20
CA GLY A 34 13.06 -11.51 -6.05
C GLY A 34 12.49 -10.27 -5.39
N LEU A 35 13.16 -9.81 -4.35
CA LEU A 35 12.93 -8.47 -3.82
C LEU A 35 13.20 -7.46 -4.93
N PHE A 36 12.44 -6.38 -4.93
CA PHE A 36 12.73 -5.24 -5.77
C PHE A 36 14.02 -4.57 -5.22
N ASP A 37 15.16 -5.16 -5.55
CA ASP A 37 16.45 -4.79 -5.00
C ASP A 37 17.13 -3.66 -5.78
N ALA A 38 16.88 -3.51 -7.10
CA ALA A 38 17.47 -2.41 -7.84
C ALA A 38 16.66 -1.97 -9.07
N ILE A 39 16.59 -0.64 -9.30
CA ILE A 39 16.35 -0.06 -10.63
C ILE A 39 17.68 0.58 -11.08
N GLY A 40 18.33 0.00 -12.06
CA GLY A 40 19.64 0.46 -12.50
C GLY A 40 20.68 0.31 -11.38
N THR A 41 21.15 1.45 -10.83
CA THR A 41 22.15 1.49 -9.74
C THR A 41 21.52 1.70 -8.35
N VAL A 42 20.19 1.81 -8.25
CA VAL A 42 19.51 2.07 -6.96
C VAL A 42 19.05 0.75 -6.37
N ASP A 43 19.72 0.32 -5.31
CA ASP A 43 19.35 -0.83 -4.48
C ASP A 43 18.36 -0.38 -3.40
N PHE A 44 17.15 -0.96 -3.39
CA PHE A 44 16.10 -0.60 -2.44
C PHE A 44 16.16 -1.39 -1.13
N TYR A 45 16.22 -2.71 -1.21
CA TYR A 45 16.13 -3.57 -0.02
C TYR A 45 17.47 -4.21 0.40
N GLY A 46 18.47 -4.23 -0.47
CA GLY A 46 19.80 -4.76 -0.15
C GLY A 46 20.41 -4.14 1.11
N PRO A 47 20.35 -2.78 1.29
CA PRO A 47 20.85 -2.15 2.53
C PRO A 47 20.13 -2.61 3.79
N LEU A 48 18.82 -2.90 3.73
CA LEU A 48 18.04 -3.42 4.86
C LEU A 48 18.44 -4.86 5.19
N VAL A 49 18.47 -5.72 4.18
CA VAL A 49 18.84 -7.13 4.35
C VAL A 49 20.29 -7.26 4.82
N GLY A 50 21.21 -6.50 4.19
CA GLY A 50 22.62 -6.45 4.59
C GLY A 50 22.78 -6.02 6.05
N MET A 51 22.10 -4.97 6.48
CA MET A 51 22.14 -4.50 7.86
C MET A 51 21.60 -5.54 8.86
N LEU A 52 20.50 -6.22 8.53
CA LEU A 52 19.97 -7.30 9.37
C LEU A 52 20.97 -8.46 9.51
N ILE A 53 21.68 -8.80 8.44
CA ILE A 53 22.72 -9.84 8.46
C ILE A 53 23.96 -9.38 9.23
N GLU A 54 24.53 -8.23 8.88
CA GLU A 54 25.83 -7.77 9.36
C GLU A 54 25.77 -7.22 10.80
N ALA A 55 24.80 -6.33 11.08
CA ALA A 55 24.64 -5.70 12.36
C ALA A 55 23.63 -6.40 13.28
N GLY A 56 22.57 -6.98 12.71
CA GLY A 56 21.55 -7.70 13.45
C GLY A 56 21.93 -9.16 13.77
N GLY A 57 22.95 -9.71 13.11
CA GLY A 57 23.40 -11.08 13.29
C GLY A 57 22.44 -12.13 12.75
N TYR A 58 21.48 -11.74 11.90
CA TYR A 58 20.54 -12.66 11.27
C TYR A 58 21.20 -13.47 10.15
N ARG A 59 20.62 -14.60 9.83
CA ARG A 59 21.06 -15.44 8.70
C ARG A 59 19.92 -15.66 7.72
N LEU A 60 20.14 -15.26 6.47
CA LEU A 60 19.22 -15.55 5.38
C LEU A 60 19.02 -17.06 5.25
N THR A 61 17.77 -17.50 5.32
CA THR A 61 17.38 -18.91 5.41
C THR A 61 16.30 -19.19 4.38
N GLU A 62 16.45 -20.31 3.66
CA GLU A 62 15.44 -20.78 2.73
C GLU A 62 14.26 -21.39 3.48
N VAL A 63 13.05 -21.13 2.99
CA VAL A 63 11.82 -21.71 3.56
C VAL A 63 11.82 -23.23 3.42
N GLY A 64 11.38 -23.92 4.46
CA GLY A 64 11.33 -25.39 4.49
C GLY A 64 12.66 -26.06 4.84
N ARG A 65 13.74 -25.29 5.04
CA ARG A 65 15.00 -25.81 5.60
C ARG A 65 15.13 -25.48 7.08
N PRO A 66 15.53 -26.42 7.91
CA PRO A 66 15.82 -26.12 9.31
C PRO A 66 17.00 -25.14 9.39
N PRO A 67 16.96 -24.19 10.37
CA PRO A 67 18.08 -23.28 10.59
C PRO A 67 19.39 -24.07 10.81
N SER A 68 20.43 -23.70 10.05
CA SER A 68 21.72 -24.42 10.08
C SER A 68 22.72 -23.86 11.08
N SER A 69 22.33 -22.88 11.89
CA SER A 69 23.19 -22.21 12.85
C SER A 69 22.40 -21.68 14.05
N ASP A 70 23.11 -21.27 15.12
CA ASP A 70 22.52 -20.60 16.29
C ASP A 70 22.06 -19.15 15.99
N ALA A 71 22.43 -18.59 14.84
CA ALA A 71 21.99 -17.28 14.41
C ALA A 71 20.49 -17.27 14.11
N PRO A 72 19.75 -16.21 14.48
CA PRO A 72 18.34 -16.11 14.20
C PRO A 72 18.09 -16.12 12.68
N PRO A 73 17.16 -16.94 12.18
CA PRO A 73 16.88 -17.00 10.74
C PRO A 73 16.16 -15.75 10.25
N LEU A 74 16.50 -15.32 9.03
CA LEU A 74 15.82 -14.27 8.28
C LEU A 74 15.18 -14.92 7.05
N TYR A 75 13.88 -14.75 6.90
CA TYR A 75 13.12 -15.21 5.74
C TYR A 75 12.61 -14.02 4.94
N LEU A 76 12.69 -14.12 3.62
CA LEU A 76 12.12 -13.12 2.72
C LEU A 76 10.74 -13.57 2.27
N PHE A 77 9.75 -12.70 2.41
CA PHE A 77 8.41 -12.89 1.88
C PHE A 77 8.22 -12.03 0.64
N LEU A 78 8.04 -12.68 -0.51
CA LEU A 78 7.87 -12.06 -1.80
C LEU A 78 6.43 -12.25 -2.27
N TYR A 79 5.83 -11.22 -2.86
CA TYR A 79 4.49 -11.28 -3.43
C TYR A 79 4.35 -10.34 -4.64
N ASP A 80 3.43 -10.68 -5.54
CA ASP A 80 3.11 -9.81 -6.67
C ASP A 80 2.26 -8.62 -6.19
N TRP A 81 2.86 -7.45 -6.18
CA TRP A 81 2.19 -6.21 -5.74
C TRP A 81 0.98 -5.83 -6.58
N ARG A 82 0.85 -6.35 -7.82
CA ARG A 82 -0.31 -6.09 -8.68
C ARG A 82 -1.57 -6.81 -8.19
N ARG A 83 -1.39 -7.91 -7.47
CA ARG A 83 -2.44 -8.80 -7.02
C ARG A 83 -3.07 -8.35 -5.70
N ASP A 84 -4.14 -9.01 -5.35
CA ASP A 84 -4.93 -8.78 -4.16
C ASP A 84 -4.15 -9.03 -2.86
N LEU A 85 -4.14 -8.05 -1.95
CA LEU A 85 -3.43 -8.13 -0.68
C LEU A 85 -3.98 -9.22 0.26
N VAL A 86 -5.25 -9.63 0.12
CA VAL A 86 -5.80 -10.78 0.87
C VAL A 86 -5.13 -12.07 0.42
N SER A 87 -4.90 -12.24 -0.87
CA SER A 87 -4.19 -13.40 -1.41
C SER A 87 -2.75 -13.45 -0.89
N ALA A 88 -2.05 -12.30 -0.91
CA ALA A 88 -0.71 -12.17 -0.35
C ALA A 88 -0.69 -12.44 1.18
N ALA A 89 -1.70 -11.97 1.94
CA ALA A 89 -1.80 -12.25 3.37
C ALA A 89 -1.98 -13.75 3.67
N ARG A 90 -2.72 -14.47 2.82
CA ARG A 90 -2.86 -15.93 2.93
C ARG A 90 -1.57 -16.66 2.57
N GLU A 91 -0.77 -16.14 1.67
CA GLU A 91 0.58 -16.64 1.38
C GLU A 91 1.54 -16.40 2.54
N LEU A 92 1.48 -15.21 3.15
CA LEU A 92 2.22 -14.93 4.38
C LEU A 92 1.85 -15.90 5.50
N ALA A 93 0.56 -16.22 5.67
CA ALA A 93 0.12 -17.21 6.67
C ALA A 93 0.77 -18.58 6.42
N ARG A 94 0.79 -19.04 5.16
CA ARG A 94 1.45 -20.31 4.79
C ARG A 94 2.95 -20.28 5.06
N LEU A 95 3.63 -19.18 4.76
CA LEU A 95 5.04 -19.00 5.06
C LEU A 95 5.30 -19.10 6.57
N VAL A 96 4.52 -18.37 7.38
CA VAL A 96 4.67 -18.37 8.85
C VAL A 96 4.44 -19.78 9.41
N ASP A 97 3.45 -20.52 8.90
CA ASP A 97 3.21 -21.91 9.31
C ASP A 97 4.38 -22.83 8.94
N GLN A 98 4.98 -22.68 7.75
CA GLN A 98 6.16 -23.44 7.33
C GLN A 98 7.38 -23.12 8.20
N VAL A 99 7.61 -21.84 8.51
CA VAL A 99 8.69 -21.41 9.42
C VAL A 99 8.48 -21.98 10.81
N ALA A 100 7.25 -21.93 11.33
CA ALA A 100 6.94 -22.52 12.64
C ALA A 100 7.14 -24.02 12.68
N ALA A 101 6.77 -24.73 11.61
CA ALA A 101 6.97 -26.18 11.51
C ALA A 101 8.45 -26.58 11.41
N ALA A 102 9.30 -25.75 10.80
CA ALA A 102 10.74 -25.97 10.70
C ALA A 102 11.51 -25.50 11.95
N SER A 103 10.88 -24.77 12.88
CA SER A 103 11.52 -24.27 14.09
C SER A 103 11.84 -25.40 15.08
N PRO A 104 13.05 -25.46 15.65
CA PRO A 104 13.39 -26.38 16.73
C PRO A 104 12.67 -26.06 18.05
N ARG A 105 12.01 -24.91 18.16
CA ARG A 105 11.30 -24.43 19.36
C ARG A 105 9.79 -24.41 19.08
N PRO A 106 9.01 -25.37 19.61
CA PRO A 106 7.57 -25.39 19.47
C PRO A 106 6.93 -24.11 20.02
N GLY A 107 5.99 -23.53 19.26
CA GLY A 107 5.28 -22.33 19.66
C GLY A 107 6.07 -21.02 19.50
N GLN A 108 7.27 -21.05 18.91
CA GLN A 108 8.02 -19.84 18.63
C GLN A 108 7.23 -18.92 17.70
N ARG A 109 7.07 -17.65 18.12
CA ARG A 109 6.49 -16.58 17.31
C ARG A 109 7.56 -15.96 16.42
N VAL A 110 7.13 -15.28 15.35
CA VAL A 110 8.01 -14.59 14.40
C VAL A 110 7.93 -13.08 14.61
N ASP A 111 9.01 -12.36 14.28
CA ASP A 111 8.99 -10.92 14.10
C ASP A 111 8.71 -10.60 12.63
N LEU A 112 7.85 -9.64 12.36
CA LEU A 112 7.57 -9.13 11.01
C LEU A 112 8.21 -7.77 10.82
N VAL A 113 9.10 -7.65 9.84
CA VAL A 113 9.59 -6.35 9.34
C VAL A 113 8.86 -6.08 8.03
N VAL A 114 8.02 -5.06 8.02
CA VAL A 114 7.13 -4.77 6.89
C VAL A 114 7.36 -3.35 6.38
N HIS A 115 7.34 -3.19 5.05
CA HIS A 115 7.49 -1.90 4.41
C HIS A 115 6.28 -1.60 3.52
N SER A 116 5.77 -0.36 3.59
CA SER A 116 4.71 0.13 2.69
C SER A 116 3.46 -0.78 2.69
N SER A 117 2.97 -1.18 1.51
CA SER A 117 1.82 -2.10 1.34
C SER A 117 1.98 -3.44 2.07
N GLY A 118 3.23 -3.87 2.32
CA GLY A 118 3.52 -5.06 3.14
C GLY A 118 2.95 -4.95 4.56
N GLY A 119 2.88 -3.74 5.14
CA GLY A 119 2.24 -3.54 6.42
C GLY A 119 0.71 -3.64 6.36
N THR A 120 0.11 -3.17 5.27
CA THR A 120 -1.34 -3.25 5.07
C THR A 120 -1.80 -4.71 4.93
N LEU A 121 -1.08 -5.54 4.15
CA LEU A 121 -1.37 -6.97 4.09
C LEU A 121 -1.10 -7.68 5.41
N ALA A 122 -0.03 -7.30 6.13
CA ALA A 122 0.28 -7.88 7.43
C ALA A 122 -0.82 -7.58 8.46
N ARG A 123 -1.43 -6.38 8.42
CA ARG A 123 -2.57 -6.05 9.27
C ARG A 123 -3.76 -6.98 9.03
N TYR A 124 -4.08 -7.28 7.76
CA TYR A 124 -5.11 -8.28 7.44
C TYR A 124 -4.75 -9.66 8.02
N TYR A 125 -3.51 -10.11 7.80
CA TYR A 125 -3.02 -11.37 8.35
C TYR A 125 -3.12 -11.41 9.87
N LEU A 126 -2.70 -10.36 10.58
CA LEU A 126 -2.74 -10.29 12.04
C LEU A 126 -4.17 -10.45 12.59
N LEU A 127 -5.15 -9.83 11.94
CA LEU A 127 -6.55 -9.87 12.36
C LEU A 127 -7.24 -11.19 11.99
N HIS A 128 -6.99 -11.70 10.77
CA HIS A 128 -7.80 -12.75 10.15
C HIS A 128 -7.02 -14.00 9.72
N GLY A 129 -5.70 -14.04 9.88
CA GLY A 129 -4.87 -15.19 9.46
C GLY A 129 -5.04 -15.47 7.95
N ALA A 130 -5.37 -16.73 7.63
CA ALA A 130 -5.58 -17.20 6.26
C ALA A 130 -7.05 -17.15 5.78
N ARG A 131 -7.95 -16.48 6.51
CA ARG A 131 -9.38 -16.38 6.15
C ARG A 131 -9.58 -15.72 4.80
N SER A 132 -10.65 -16.05 4.10
CA SER A 132 -11.11 -15.35 2.91
C SER A 132 -11.65 -13.96 3.27
N LEU A 133 -11.67 -13.03 2.30
CA LEU A 133 -12.24 -11.70 2.55
C LEU A 133 -13.72 -11.78 2.93
N ALA A 134 -14.49 -12.65 2.28
CA ALA A 134 -15.92 -12.85 2.62
C ALA A 134 -16.10 -13.29 4.08
N THR A 135 -15.25 -14.19 4.57
CA THR A 135 -15.27 -14.62 5.98
C THR A 135 -14.83 -13.48 6.91
N ALA A 136 -13.78 -12.73 6.54
CA ALA A 136 -13.25 -11.63 7.35
C ALA A 136 -14.23 -10.46 7.50
N VAL A 137 -15.11 -10.25 6.52
CA VAL A 137 -16.19 -9.25 6.61
C VAL A 137 -17.39 -9.77 7.40
N ALA A 138 -17.71 -11.06 7.28
CA ALA A 138 -18.88 -11.67 7.92
C ALA A 138 -18.68 -11.99 9.42
N GLU A 139 -17.44 -12.20 9.83
CA GLU A 139 -17.09 -12.69 11.17
C GLU A 139 -16.11 -11.76 11.88
N ALA A 140 -16.21 -11.71 13.22
CA ALA A 140 -15.22 -10.99 14.02
C ALA A 140 -13.80 -11.56 13.82
N PRO A 141 -12.74 -10.73 13.96
CA PRO A 141 -11.37 -11.19 13.93
C PRO A 141 -11.09 -12.25 15.00
N ASP A 142 -10.35 -13.30 14.62
CA ASP A 142 -9.89 -14.32 15.56
C ASP A 142 -8.45 -14.10 16.01
N PHE A 143 -7.77 -13.11 15.43
CA PHE A 143 -6.38 -12.78 15.71
C PHE A 143 -5.39 -13.95 15.50
N ALA A 144 -5.76 -14.92 14.64
CA ALA A 144 -4.95 -16.10 14.39
C ALA A 144 -3.53 -15.75 13.90
N GLY A 145 -3.39 -14.69 13.10
CA GLY A 145 -2.08 -14.20 12.69
C GLY A 145 -1.32 -13.54 13.84
N ALA A 146 -1.98 -12.70 14.65
CA ALA A 146 -1.34 -12.05 15.80
C ALA A 146 -0.82 -13.06 16.83
N ALA A 147 -1.50 -14.17 17.02
CA ALA A 147 -1.06 -15.26 17.90
C ALA A 147 0.28 -15.89 17.46
N ARG A 148 0.68 -15.73 16.19
CA ARG A 148 1.92 -16.23 15.60
C ARG A 148 3.05 -15.22 15.56
N VAL A 149 2.76 -13.95 15.85
CA VAL A 149 3.68 -12.83 15.71
C VAL A 149 4.02 -12.26 17.08
N GLU A 150 5.31 -12.05 17.34
CA GLU A 150 5.81 -11.41 18.56
C GLU A 150 5.80 -9.90 18.41
N ARG A 151 6.39 -9.42 17.31
CA ARG A 151 6.57 -8.00 17.01
C ARG A 151 6.34 -7.71 15.54
N VAL A 152 5.89 -6.48 15.28
CA VAL A 152 5.82 -5.88 13.95
C VAL A 152 6.61 -4.60 13.96
N VAL A 153 7.54 -4.46 13.02
CA VAL A 153 8.20 -3.18 12.74
C VAL A 153 7.71 -2.68 11.38
N ALA A 154 6.80 -1.72 11.43
CA ALA A 154 6.11 -1.14 10.29
C ALA A 154 6.87 0.09 9.79
N ILE A 155 7.47 -0.01 8.60
CA ILE A 155 8.29 1.04 7.99
C ILE A 155 7.49 1.69 6.85
N GLY A 156 7.16 2.98 6.96
CA GLY A 156 6.43 3.71 5.93
C GLY A 156 5.07 3.10 5.55
N VAL A 157 4.38 2.46 6.50
CA VAL A 157 3.10 1.78 6.27
C VAL A 157 1.97 2.80 6.24
N PRO A 158 1.09 2.79 5.20
CA PRO A 158 -0.05 3.69 5.12
C PRO A 158 -1.25 3.17 5.93
N GLU A 159 -1.26 3.40 7.24
CA GLU A 159 -2.33 2.94 8.15
C GLU A 159 -3.71 3.54 7.84
N LEU A 160 -3.74 4.73 7.20
CA LEU A 160 -4.97 5.39 6.74
C LEU A 160 -5.11 5.37 5.21
N GLY A 161 -4.36 4.50 4.54
CA GLY A 161 -4.23 4.53 3.09
C GLY A 161 -3.36 5.67 2.60
N LEU A 162 -3.29 5.85 1.28
CA LEU A 162 -2.47 6.88 0.66
C LEU A 162 -3.16 7.53 -0.54
N THR A 163 -3.12 8.86 -0.57
CA THR A 163 -3.69 9.67 -1.66
C THR A 163 -2.91 9.50 -2.96
N ARG A 164 -1.62 9.12 -2.87
CA ARG A 164 -0.80 8.78 -4.04
C ARG A 164 -1.37 7.59 -4.83
N GLY A 165 -1.99 6.60 -4.18
CA GLY A 165 -2.68 5.52 -4.89
C GLY A 165 -3.81 6.03 -5.77
N PHE A 166 -4.54 7.03 -5.29
CA PHE A 166 -5.55 7.71 -6.07
C PHE A 166 -4.93 8.48 -7.26
N GLN A 167 -3.84 9.23 -7.00
CA GLN A 167 -3.09 9.92 -8.05
C GLN A 167 -2.64 8.96 -9.15
N ALA A 168 -2.13 7.78 -8.79
CA ALA A 168 -1.67 6.77 -9.73
C ALA A 168 -2.79 6.31 -10.67
N LEU A 169 -4.01 6.14 -10.17
CA LEU A 169 -5.18 5.80 -10.98
C LEU A 169 -5.70 6.97 -11.85
N LEU A 170 -5.25 8.20 -11.62
CA LEU A 170 -5.62 9.38 -12.43
C LEU A 170 -4.54 9.76 -13.45
N GLU A 171 -3.27 9.75 -13.04
CA GLU A 171 -2.15 10.35 -13.75
C GLU A 171 -1.09 9.31 -14.15
N GLY A 172 -1.16 8.08 -13.64
CA GLY A 172 -0.13 7.06 -13.75
C GLY A 172 0.91 7.17 -12.63
N GLU A 173 1.87 6.25 -12.65
CA GLU A 173 2.94 6.19 -11.65
C GLU A 173 4.31 6.24 -12.33
N PRO A 174 5.16 7.22 -12.00
CA PRO A 174 6.53 7.24 -12.50
C PRO A 174 7.31 5.99 -12.08
N LEU A 175 7.93 5.30 -13.03
CA LEU A 175 8.75 4.13 -12.80
C LEU A 175 10.00 4.20 -13.69
N GLY A 176 11.19 4.18 -13.10
CA GLY A 176 12.42 4.31 -13.86
C GLY A 176 12.49 5.62 -14.64
N LEU A 177 12.60 5.55 -15.96
CA LEU A 177 12.64 6.72 -16.86
C LEU A 177 11.26 7.06 -17.46
N GLY A 178 10.23 6.24 -17.21
CA GLY A 178 8.91 6.41 -17.81
C GLY A 178 7.79 6.51 -16.77
N THR A 179 6.58 6.22 -17.23
CA THR A 179 5.36 6.27 -16.40
C THR A 179 4.49 5.09 -16.74
N VAL A 180 4.12 4.29 -15.75
CA VAL A 180 3.07 3.28 -15.89
C VAL A 180 1.74 3.99 -16.09
N ALA A 181 1.06 3.71 -17.18
CA ALA A 181 -0.18 4.38 -17.54
C ALA A 181 -1.31 4.10 -16.52
N PRO A 182 -2.23 5.05 -16.28
CA PRO A 182 -3.36 4.83 -15.37
C PRO A 182 -4.18 3.60 -15.75
N GLU A 183 -4.44 3.38 -17.04
CA GLU A 183 -5.18 2.23 -17.57
C GLU A 183 -4.51 0.89 -17.26
N THR A 184 -3.17 0.83 -17.26
CA THR A 184 -2.38 -0.33 -16.83
C THR A 184 -2.55 -0.57 -15.33
N LEU A 185 -2.39 0.48 -14.51
CA LEU A 185 -2.57 0.40 -13.05
C LEU A 185 -4.01 0.04 -12.64
N MET A 186 -5.00 0.43 -13.43
CA MET A 186 -6.40 0.05 -13.18
C MET A 186 -6.65 -1.44 -13.33
N THR A 187 -5.79 -2.19 -14.02
CA THR A 187 -5.88 -3.65 -14.09
C THR A 187 -5.37 -4.33 -12.83
N ALA A 188 -4.51 -3.68 -12.04
CA ALA A 188 -4.00 -4.19 -10.77
C ALA A 188 -5.06 -4.10 -9.66
N GLU A 189 -4.90 -4.91 -8.61
CA GLU A 189 -5.88 -5.02 -7.51
C GLU A 189 -5.45 -4.21 -6.27
N SER A 190 -4.17 -4.31 -5.89
CA SER A 190 -3.67 -3.69 -4.66
C SER A 190 -3.75 -2.15 -4.61
N PRO A 191 -3.61 -1.37 -5.72
CA PRO A 191 -3.70 0.08 -5.66
C PRO A 191 -5.02 0.59 -5.07
N TYR A 192 -6.11 -0.14 -5.31
CA TYR A 192 -7.43 0.20 -4.75
C TYR A 192 -7.50 -0.08 -3.24
N GLN A 193 -6.85 -1.13 -2.78
CA GLN A 193 -6.81 -1.52 -1.36
C GLN A 193 -5.96 -0.55 -0.52
N LEU A 194 -5.14 0.26 -1.18
CA LEU A 194 -4.32 1.32 -0.56
C LEU A 194 -4.95 2.71 -0.66
N LEU A 195 -6.13 2.88 -1.26
CA LEU A 195 -6.81 4.17 -1.34
C LEU A 195 -7.07 4.76 0.05
N PRO A 196 -7.11 6.10 0.20
CA PRO A 196 -7.36 6.76 1.47
C PRO A 196 -8.64 6.25 2.11
N HIS A 197 -8.58 6.02 3.40
CA HIS A 197 -9.72 5.54 4.18
C HIS A 197 -9.76 6.18 5.56
N GLY A 198 -10.90 6.04 6.23
CA GLY A 198 -11.14 6.74 7.48
C GLY A 198 -11.89 8.04 7.24
N ASP A 199 -11.91 8.88 8.26
CA ASP A 199 -12.67 10.12 8.26
C ASP A 199 -11.81 11.35 7.92
N ASP A 200 -10.57 11.15 7.44
CA ASP A 200 -9.71 12.26 7.03
C ASP A 200 -10.10 12.77 5.64
N ALA A 201 -10.09 14.09 5.48
CA ALA A 201 -10.34 14.70 4.18
C ALA A 201 -9.23 14.34 3.20
N TRP A 202 -9.57 13.67 2.11
CA TRP A 202 -8.64 13.28 1.05
C TRP A 202 -8.95 13.94 -0.30
N LEU A 203 -10.14 14.56 -0.44
CA LEU A 203 -10.60 15.24 -1.64
C LEU A 203 -11.14 16.62 -1.29
N LEU A 204 -10.74 17.64 -2.04
CA LEU A 204 -11.16 19.03 -1.90
C LEU A 204 -11.83 19.53 -3.17
N ASP A 205 -12.84 20.40 -3.02
CA ASP A 205 -13.43 21.14 -4.14
C ASP A 205 -12.50 22.28 -4.62
N ASP A 206 -12.89 22.99 -5.70
CA ASP A 206 -12.16 24.12 -6.28
C ASP A 206 -12.07 25.34 -5.36
N ARG A 207 -12.68 25.28 -4.18
CA ARG A 207 -12.63 26.31 -3.12
C ARG A 207 -11.82 25.87 -1.91
N GLY A 208 -11.19 24.69 -1.98
CA GLY A 208 -10.42 24.12 -0.88
C GLY A 208 -11.27 23.55 0.26
N ARG A 209 -12.54 23.25 0.02
CA ARG A 209 -13.42 22.64 1.02
C ARG A 209 -13.45 21.13 0.85
N PRO A 210 -13.49 20.37 1.94
CA PRO A 210 -13.63 18.93 1.86
C PRO A 210 -14.86 18.51 1.04
N VAL A 211 -14.66 17.55 0.13
CA VAL A 211 -15.73 16.83 -0.56
C VAL A 211 -15.96 15.55 0.24
N PRO A 212 -17.13 15.42 0.90
CA PRO A 212 -17.43 14.20 1.65
C PRO A 212 -17.61 13.05 0.67
N GLY A 213 -17.18 11.86 1.07
CA GLY A 213 -17.36 10.63 0.29
C GLY A 213 -16.28 9.60 0.57
N ASP A 214 -16.62 8.37 0.33
CA ASP A 214 -15.70 7.24 0.41
C ASP A 214 -14.86 7.15 -0.89
N SER A 215 -13.55 6.98 -0.76
CA SER A 215 -12.66 6.82 -1.92
C SER A 215 -12.98 5.58 -2.78
N CYS A 216 -13.72 4.63 -2.24
CA CYS A 216 -14.24 3.47 -2.98
C CYS A 216 -15.70 3.63 -3.45
N ASP A 217 -16.32 4.79 -3.26
CA ASP A 217 -17.67 5.04 -3.77
C ASP A 217 -17.62 5.28 -5.29
N PRO A 218 -18.16 4.37 -6.14
CA PRO A 218 -18.10 4.51 -7.59
C PRO A 218 -18.90 5.73 -8.10
N ASP A 219 -19.88 6.21 -7.34
CA ASP A 219 -20.68 7.36 -7.77
C ASP A 219 -19.88 8.65 -7.68
N LEU A 220 -18.96 8.76 -6.71
CA LEU A 220 -18.01 9.86 -6.62
C LEU A 220 -17.07 9.90 -7.82
N TRP A 221 -16.55 8.74 -8.25
CA TRP A 221 -15.71 8.66 -9.44
C TRP A 221 -16.46 9.05 -10.72
N ARG A 222 -17.73 8.65 -10.83
CA ARG A 222 -18.59 9.04 -11.96
C ARG A 222 -18.94 10.51 -11.96
N GLU A 223 -19.33 11.06 -10.80
CA GLU A 223 -19.73 12.46 -10.67
C GLU A 223 -18.62 13.41 -11.14
N PHE A 224 -17.39 13.09 -10.78
CA PHE A 224 -16.23 13.92 -11.12
C PHE A 224 -15.46 13.46 -12.36
N GLY A 225 -15.95 12.42 -13.07
CA GLY A 225 -15.31 11.91 -14.29
C GLY A 225 -13.86 11.47 -14.03
N LEU A 226 -13.60 10.76 -12.93
CA LEU A 226 -12.28 10.35 -12.50
C LEU A 226 -11.99 8.89 -12.89
N GLY A 227 -10.71 8.54 -12.99
CA GLY A 227 -10.27 7.18 -13.28
C GLY A 227 -10.83 6.68 -14.60
N VAL A 228 -11.45 5.50 -14.61
CA VAL A 228 -12.06 4.90 -15.80
C VAL A 228 -13.18 5.74 -16.43
N PHE A 229 -13.72 6.73 -15.70
CA PHE A 229 -14.74 7.67 -16.21
C PHE A 229 -14.13 8.92 -16.83
N ASP A 230 -12.79 9.11 -16.81
CA ASP A 230 -12.11 10.17 -17.54
C ASP A 230 -12.07 9.85 -19.04
N GLU A 231 -12.66 10.72 -19.84
CA GLU A 231 -12.73 10.51 -21.29
C GLU A 231 -11.36 10.48 -21.96
N ARG A 232 -10.33 11.09 -21.36
CA ARG A 232 -8.94 11.02 -21.86
C ARG A 232 -8.39 9.61 -21.71
N ILE A 233 -8.65 8.94 -20.56
CA ILE A 233 -8.26 7.56 -20.31
C ILE A 233 -9.02 6.65 -21.26
N ARG A 234 -10.34 6.81 -21.36
CA ARG A 234 -11.18 6.05 -22.31
C ARG A 234 -10.71 6.20 -23.77
N ALA A 235 -10.30 7.40 -24.16
CA ALA A 235 -9.78 7.63 -25.51
C ALA A 235 -8.46 6.88 -25.76
N ARG A 236 -7.54 6.81 -24.78
CA ARG A 236 -6.31 6.02 -24.90
C ARG A 236 -6.62 4.53 -25.01
N VAL A 237 -7.44 3.98 -24.11
CA VAL A 237 -7.85 2.56 -24.15
C VAL A 237 -8.50 2.19 -25.50
N ARG A 238 -9.25 3.11 -26.11
CA ARG A 238 -9.81 2.91 -27.45
C ARG A 238 -8.74 2.94 -28.54
N ALA A 239 -7.76 3.81 -28.43
CA ALA A 239 -6.67 3.95 -29.43
C ALA A 239 -5.80 2.70 -29.49
N ASP A 240 -5.47 2.10 -28.35
CA ASP A 240 -4.60 0.92 -28.25
C ASP A 240 -5.25 -0.36 -28.80
N ALA A 241 -6.56 -0.35 -29.03
CA ALA A 241 -7.31 -1.54 -29.42
C ALA A 241 -7.27 -1.93 -30.92
N GLY A 242 -6.64 -1.15 -31.79
CA GLY A 242 -6.36 -1.50 -33.19
C GLY A 242 -7.57 -1.75 -34.11
N GLY A 243 -8.84 -1.60 -33.62
CA GLY A 243 -10.04 -1.82 -34.42
C GLY A 243 -11.34 -1.37 -33.74
N ARG A 244 -12.34 -0.87 -34.54
CA ARG A 244 -13.56 -0.22 -34.02
C ARG A 244 -14.50 -1.12 -33.17
N GLY A 245 -14.48 -2.42 -33.31
CA GLY A 245 -15.34 -3.35 -32.54
C GLY A 245 -14.76 -3.69 -31.18
N ALA A 246 -13.45 -3.91 -31.10
CA ALA A 246 -12.72 -4.27 -29.87
C ALA A 246 -12.58 -3.11 -28.86
N THR A 247 -12.76 -1.86 -29.29
CA THR A 247 -12.48 -0.65 -28.53
C THR A 247 -13.50 -0.33 -27.42
N HIS A 248 -14.79 -0.51 -27.72
CA HIS A 248 -15.84 -0.30 -26.71
C HIS A 248 -15.86 -1.42 -25.68
N GLU A 249 -15.59 -2.64 -26.11
CA GLU A 249 -15.51 -3.82 -25.26
C GLU A 249 -14.39 -3.70 -24.23
N ARG A 250 -13.19 -3.24 -24.61
CA ARG A 250 -12.07 -3.02 -23.68
C ARG A 250 -12.38 -1.97 -22.61
N VAL A 251 -13.01 -0.85 -22.97
CA VAL A 251 -13.44 0.14 -21.98
C VAL A 251 -14.46 -0.44 -21.02
N ALA A 252 -15.42 -1.24 -21.51
CA ALA A 252 -16.42 -1.89 -20.68
C ALA A 252 -15.80 -2.90 -19.72
N VAL A 253 -14.86 -3.73 -20.18
CA VAL A 253 -14.12 -4.67 -19.34
C VAL A 253 -13.31 -3.95 -18.27
N LEU A 254 -12.59 -2.87 -18.64
CA LEU A 254 -11.83 -2.07 -17.66
C LEU A 254 -12.78 -1.40 -16.65
N GLU A 255 -13.96 -0.95 -17.05
CA GLU A 255 -14.97 -0.39 -16.16
C GLU A 255 -15.50 -1.45 -15.18
N LEU A 256 -15.80 -2.66 -15.65
CA LEU A 256 -16.20 -3.79 -14.79
C LEU A 256 -15.10 -4.11 -13.76
N ALA A 257 -13.87 -4.20 -14.23
CA ALA A 257 -12.71 -4.42 -13.38
C ALA A 257 -12.58 -3.33 -12.31
N PHE A 258 -12.65 -2.07 -12.72
CA PHE A 258 -12.54 -0.91 -11.84
C PHE A 258 -13.60 -0.93 -10.73
N LEU A 259 -14.87 -1.15 -11.10
CA LEU A 259 -15.97 -1.21 -10.14
C LEU A 259 -15.84 -2.40 -9.18
N GLY A 260 -15.45 -3.57 -9.67
CA GLY A 260 -15.22 -4.75 -8.84
C GLY A 260 -14.07 -4.55 -7.84
N ARG A 261 -13.00 -3.84 -8.26
CA ARG A 261 -11.87 -3.51 -7.38
C ARG A 261 -12.22 -2.49 -6.32
N LEU A 262 -13.02 -1.47 -6.64
CA LEU A 262 -13.51 -0.52 -5.63
C LEU A 262 -14.33 -1.23 -4.55
N GLU A 263 -15.26 -2.12 -4.94
CA GLU A 263 -16.05 -2.89 -3.97
C GLU A 263 -15.16 -3.82 -3.12
N ARG A 264 -14.20 -4.52 -3.75
CA ARG A 264 -13.27 -5.38 -3.03
C ARG A 264 -12.39 -4.59 -2.07
N ALA A 265 -11.92 -3.41 -2.47
CA ALA A 265 -11.15 -2.51 -1.60
C ALA A 265 -11.99 -2.00 -0.42
N ARG A 266 -13.27 -1.69 -0.62
CA ARG A 266 -14.20 -1.32 0.44
C ARG A 266 -14.32 -2.44 1.49
N GLN A 267 -14.54 -3.68 1.03
CA GLN A 267 -14.61 -4.85 1.91
C GLN A 267 -13.27 -5.11 2.63
N PHE A 268 -12.14 -4.98 1.92
CA PHE A 268 -10.82 -5.14 2.51
C PHE A 268 -10.58 -4.13 3.64
N ARG A 269 -10.94 -2.85 3.43
CA ARG A 269 -10.85 -1.80 4.46
C ARG A 269 -11.73 -2.09 5.66
N GLU A 270 -12.93 -2.59 5.43
CA GLU A 270 -13.83 -3.03 6.50
C GLU A 270 -13.15 -4.11 7.34
N ALA A 271 -12.55 -5.10 6.70
CA ALA A 271 -11.84 -6.18 7.37
C ALA A 271 -10.64 -5.67 8.20
N ILE A 272 -9.74 -4.85 7.63
CA ILE A 272 -8.55 -4.37 8.35
C ILE A 272 -8.84 -3.33 9.45
N ARG A 273 -10.05 -2.79 9.48
CA ARG A 273 -10.53 -1.83 10.50
C ARG A 273 -11.50 -2.43 11.50
N SER A 274 -11.83 -3.71 11.35
CA SER A 274 -12.86 -4.39 12.16
C SER A 274 -12.54 -4.44 13.64
N ALA A 275 -11.25 -4.38 14.02
CA ALA A 275 -10.80 -4.32 15.40
C ALA A 275 -9.42 -3.65 15.55
N PRO A 276 -9.08 -3.14 16.75
CA PRO A 276 -7.71 -2.79 17.09
C PRO A 276 -6.85 -4.05 17.17
N LEU A 277 -5.53 -3.90 16.93
CA LEU A 277 -4.59 -5.00 17.19
C LEU A 277 -4.45 -5.27 18.69
N PRO A 278 -4.13 -6.52 19.09
CA PRO A 278 -3.92 -6.86 20.49
C PRO A 278 -2.85 -5.99 21.15
N THR A 279 -3.08 -5.61 22.39
CA THR A 279 -2.17 -4.69 23.10
C THR A 279 -0.84 -5.35 23.48
N GLU A 280 -0.79 -6.65 23.57
CA GLU A 280 0.40 -7.47 23.83
C GLU A 280 1.29 -7.63 22.60
N LEU A 281 0.79 -7.36 21.40
CA LEU A 281 1.59 -7.36 20.19
C LEU A 281 2.54 -6.17 20.21
N GLY A 282 3.83 -6.43 20.10
CA GLY A 282 4.83 -5.38 19.91
C GLY A 282 4.66 -4.73 18.54
N TYR A 283 4.09 -3.52 18.47
CA TYR A 283 3.90 -2.80 17.19
C TYR A 283 4.66 -1.49 17.21
N HIS A 284 5.69 -1.39 16.34
CA HIS A 284 6.58 -0.24 16.22
C HIS A 284 6.40 0.39 14.84
N THR A 285 6.15 1.69 14.81
CA THR A 285 6.03 2.45 13.55
C THR A 285 7.29 3.28 13.31
N ILE A 286 7.84 3.19 12.10
CA ILE A 286 8.91 4.06 11.61
C ILE A 286 8.42 4.71 10.32
N GLY A 287 8.38 6.05 10.27
CA GLY A 287 7.91 6.81 9.11
C GLY A 287 8.85 7.94 8.73
N GLY A 288 8.57 8.60 7.61
CA GLY A 288 9.21 9.84 7.23
C GLY A 288 8.35 11.07 7.55
N ASP A 289 8.97 12.23 7.76
CA ASP A 289 8.25 13.46 8.12
C ASP A 289 8.80 14.75 7.51
N CYS A 290 9.80 14.67 6.64
CA CYS A 290 10.47 15.86 6.12
C CYS A 290 10.23 16.12 4.63
N ARG A 291 9.42 15.30 3.97
CA ARG A 291 9.09 15.49 2.55
C ARG A 291 7.65 15.99 2.40
N PRO A 292 7.40 17.02 1.57
CA PRO A 292 6.03 17.35 1.17
C PRO A 292 5.38 16.12 0.52
N THR A 293 4.26 15.69 1.08
CA THR A 293 3.57 14.45 0.69
C THR A 293 2.11 14.77 0.38
N VAL A 294 1.59 14.24 -0.72
CA VAL A 294 0.21 14.44 -1.13
C VAL A 294 -0.73 13.86 -0.08
N ALA A 295 -1.44 14.74 0.61
CA ALA A 295 -2.45 14.40 1.61
C ALA A 295 -3.85 14.47 1.01
N ARG A 296 -4.08 15.44 0.09
CA ARG A 296 -5.40 15.70 -0.51
C ARG A 296 -5.30 16.01 -1.98
N LEU A 297 -6.23 15.46 -2.74
CA LEU A 297 -6.47 15.85 -4.12
C LEU A 297 -7.35 17.09 -4.14
N MET A 298 -7.18 17.90 -5.16
CA MET A 298 -8.06 19.03 -5.43
C MET A 298 -8.80 18.82 -6.74
N LEU A 299 -10.10 19.02 -6.74
CA LEU A 299 -10.93 19.05 -7.94
C LEU A 299 -10.80 20.42 -8.60
N GLU A 300 -10.43 20.43 -9.86
CA GLU A 300 -10.33 21.64 -10.69
C GLU A 300 -11.30 21.52 -11.86
N ARG A 301 -12.03 22.57 -12.16
CA ARG A 301 -12.93 22.59 -13.32
C ARG A 301 -12.25 23.31 -14.49
N VAL A 302 -11.97 22.56 -15.57
CA VAL A 302 -11.34 23.08 -16.80
C VAL A 302 -12.25 22.81 -17.99
N ALA A 303 -12.60 23.84 -18.72
CA ALA A 303 -13.53 23.75 -19.88
C ALA A 303 -14.84 23.00 -19.56
N GLY A 304 -15.37 23.17 -18.34
CA GLY A 304 -16.62 22.54 -17.91
C GLY A 304 -16.46 21.12 -17.34
N GLN A 305 -15.30 20.51 -17.46
CA GLN A 305 -15.00 19.15 -16.95
C GLN A 305 -14.20 19.20 -15.66
N TRP A 306 -14.42 18.24 -14.75
CA TRP A 306 -13.66 18.08 -13.54
C TRP A 306 -12.36 17.35 -13.81
N HIS A 307 -11.33 17.71 -13.06
CA HIS A 307 -10.02 17.06 -13.06
C HIS A 307 -9.52 16.96 -11.62
N GLY A 308 -9.12 15.77 -11.19
CA GLY A 308 -8.38 15.60 -9.94
C GLY A 308 -6.93 16.04 -10.11
N ARG A 309 -6.42 16.86 -9.17
CA ARG A 309 -5.03 17.33 -9.13
C ARG A 309 -4.39 16.89 -7.83
N ALA A 310 -3.28 16.21 -7.94
CA ALA A 310 -2.53 15.76 -6.76
C ALA A 310 -1.48 16.76 -6.30
N ARG A 311 -1.01 17.64 -7.17
CA ARG A 311 0.06 18.59 -6.85
C ARG A 311 -0.38 20.05 -7.09
N PRO A 312 -0.01 20.96 -6.18
CA PRO A 312 -0.35 22.38 -6.31
C PRO A 312 0.13 23.02 -7.62
N ASP A 313 1.33 22.63 -8.11
CA ASP A 313 1.93 23.18 -9.32
C ASP A 313 1.22 22.75 -10.62
N THR A 314 0.38 21.72 -10.58
CA THR A 314 -0.42 21.25 -11.72
C THR A 314 -1.77 21.93 -11.86
N LEU A 315 -2.17 22.77 -10.88
CA LEU A 315 -3.39 23.55 -10.92
C LEU A 315 -3.29 24.66 -11.98
N ARG A 316 -4.26 24.72 -12.88
CA ARG A 316 -4.36 25.77 -13.91
C ARG A 316 -4.93 27.07 -13.36
N TRP A 317 -5.85 26.96 -12.38
CA TRP A 317 -6.53 28.09 -11.78
C TRP A 317 -6.30 28.11 -10.28
N ARG A 318 -5.80 29.23 -9.78
CA ARG A 318 -5.57 29.45 -8.36
C ARG A 318 -6.42 30.61 -7.86
N ARG A 319 -7.26 30.36 -6.85
CA ARG A 319 -8.06 31.40 -6.21
C ARG A 319 -7.18 32.22 -5.28
N PRO A 320 -7.30 33.57 -5.31
CA PRO A 320 -6.63 34.43 -4.33
C PRO A 320 -7.01 34.02 -2.90
N GLY A 321 -6.04 34.01 -2.00
CA GLY A 321 -6.25 33.79 -0.58
C GLY A 321 -6.26 32.29 -0.17
N LEU A 322 -6.09 31.33 -1.11
CA LEU A 322 -5.91 29.92 -0.78
C LEU A 322 -4.42 29.54 -0.82
N ASP A 323 -3.97 28.91 0.25
CA ASP A 323 -2.65 28.30 0.34
C ASP A 323 -2.74 26.83 -0.10
N TYR A 324 -2.50 26.57 -1.38
CA TYR A 324 -2.64 25.26 -1.99
C TYR A 324 -1.61 24.26 -1.48
N GLU A 325 -0.40 24.70 -1.13
CA GLU A 325 0.61 23.85 -0.53
C GLU A 325 0.10 23.27 0.79
N ARG A 326 -0.42 24.13 1.67
CA ARG A 326 -0.96 23.74 2.96
C ARG A 326 -2.26 22.92 2.85
N LEU A 327 -3.07 23.18 1.81
CA LEU A 327 -4.31 22.45 1.58
C LEU A 327 -4.05 21.01 1.10
N MET A 328 -3.09 20.83 0.19
CA MET A 328 -2.91 19.59 -0.54
C MET A 328 -1.77 18.71 0.01
N LEU A 329 -0.77 19.31 0.67
CA LEU A 329 0.42 18.61 1.14
C LEU A 329 0.52 18.60 2.66
N GLU A 330 1.11 17.54 3.18
CA GLU A 330 1.47 17.37 4.58
C GLU A 330 2.89 16.81 4.71
N PRO A 331 3.53 16.93 5.88
CA PRO A 331 4.77 16.25 6.15
C PRO A 331 4.62 14.73 5.99
N GLY A 332 5.61 14.09 5.39
CA GLY A 332 5.66 12.65 5.21
C GLY A 332 6.99 12.22 4.58
N ASP A 333 6.98 11.12 3.84
CA ASP A 333 8.14 10.57 3.15
C ASP A 333 8.11 10.76 1.62
N GLY A 334 7.12 11.55 1.12
CA GLY A 334 6.85 11.77 -0.30
C GLY A 334 5.81 10.80 -0.89
N THR A 335 5.44 9.75 -0.17
CA THR A 335 4.42 8.76 -0.55
C THR A 335 3.35 8.63 0.54
N VAL A 336 3.76 8.37 1.77
CA VAL A 336 2.90 8.23 2.95
C VAL A 336 3.04 9.46 3.83
N THR A 337 1.92 10.10 4.18
CA THR A 337 1.95 11.21 5.14
C THR A 337 2.30 10.70 6.53
N ARG A 338 2.93 11.56 7.35
CA ARG A 338 3.18 11.26 8.75
C ARG A 338 1.89 10.87 9.49
N ALA A 339 0.80 11.54 9.18
CA ALA A 339 -0.51 11.26 9.74
C ALA A 339 -1.00 9.85 9.41
N SER A 340 -0.91 9.46 8.14
CA SER A 340 -1.27 8.11 7.72
C SER A 340 -0.39 7.05 8.38
N ALA A 341 0.94 7.24 8.40
CA ALA A 341 1.85 6.31 9.05
C ALA A 341 1.59 6.18 10.57
N ALA A 342 1.14 7.25 11.23
CA ALA A 342 0.78 7.24 12.64
C ALA A 342 -0.64 6.70 12.92
N GLY A 343 -1.46 6.47 11.89
CA GLY A 343 -2.87 6.12 12.04
C GLY A 343 -3.72 7.25 12.66
N GLN A 344 -3.33 8.51 12.51
CA GLN A 344 -3.92 9.69 13.15
C GLN A 344 -4.35 10.70 12.09
N PRO A 345 -5.67 10.88 11.84
CA PRO A 345 -6.14 11.87 10.87
C PRO A 345 -5.79 13.30 11.31
N THR A 346 -5.40 14.16 10.36
CA THR A 346 -5.05 15.57 10.62
C THR A 346 -6.20 16.53 10.34
N TRP A 347 -7.11 16.14 9.45
CA TRP A 347 -8.27 16.95 9.08
C TRP A 347 -9.52 16.07 9.00
N PRO A 348 -10.06 15.61 10.14
CA PRO A 348 -11.22 14.72 10.17
C PRO A 348 -12.47 15.42 9.62
N LEU A 349 -13.25 14.69 8.81
CA LEU A 349 -14.51 15.16 8.24
C LEU A 349 -15.61 15.30 9.29
N THR A 350 -15.53 14.52 10.36
CA THR A 350 -16.48 14.53 11.47
C THR A 350 -15.78 14.78 12.79
N ALA A 351 -16.37 15.63 13.65
CA ALA A 351 -15.86 15.84 14.99
C ALA A 351 -15.98 14.55 15.81
N GLY A 352 -14.88 14.09 16.40
CA GLY A 352 -14.85 12.87 17.20
C GLY A 352 -14.47 11.60 16.44
N SER A 353 -14.01 11.72 15.17
CA SER A 353 -13.43 10.60 14.44
C SER A 353 -12.33 9.94 15.26
N ALA A 354 -12.49 8.65 15.54
CA ALA A 354 -11.49 7.88 16.26
C ALA A 354 -10.27 7.64 15.36
N SER A 355 -9.07 7.90 15.90
CA SER A 355 -7.85 7.39 15.30
C SER A 355 -7.96 5.87 15.16
N ILE A 356 -7.49 5.34 14.05
CA ILE A 356 -7.29 3.89 13.96
C ILE A 356 -6.20 3.59 14.96
N SER A 357 -6.55 2.82 16.01
CA SER A 357 -5.52 2.30 16.89
C SER A 357 -4.66 1.34 16.06
N SER A 358 -3.54 1.84 15.55
CA SER A 358 -2.53 1.00 14.91
C SER A 358 -1.93 0.00 15.90
N GLY A 359 -2.20 0.18 17.20
CA GLY A 359 -1.49 -0.53 18.26
C GLY A 359 -0.08 0.05 18.49
N ALA A 360 0.33 1.05 17.69
CA ALA A 360 1.65 1.64 17.79
C ALA A 360 1.83 2.34 19.14
N ARG A 361 2.67 1.76 19.98
CA ARG A 361 3.09 2.36 21.26
C ARG A 361 4.34 3.22 21.13
N ASP A 362 5.12 3.00 20.07
CA ASP A 362 6.38 3.71 19.78
C ASP A 362 6.41 4.06 18.28
N ALA A 363 6.16 5.32 17.96
CA ALA A 363 6.24 5.83 16.61
C ALA A 363 7.46 6.76 16.50
N ARG A 364 8.33 6.46 15.52
CA ARG A 364 9.53 7.25 15.21
C ARG A 364 9.45 7.79 13.80
N PHE A 365 9.86 9.03 13.65
CA PHE A 365 9.90 9.66 12.33
C PHE A 365 11.32 10.12 12.03
N VAL A 366 11.76 9.88 10.80
CA VAL A 366 13.11 10.20 10.30
C VAL A 366 13.02 11.00 9.01
N CYS A 367 14.05 11.77 8.71
CA CYS A 367 14.08 12.52 7.44
C CYS A 367 14.62 11.63 6.31
N ALA A 368 13.70 10.95 5.61
CA ALA A 368 14.02 10.13 4.43
C ALA A 368 12.84 10.12 3.48
N SER A 369 13.09 9.86 2.19
CA SER A 369 12.03 9.54 1.23
C SER A 369 11.58 8.09 1.40
N HIS A 370 10.37 7.77 0.93
CA HIS A 370 9.73 6.45 1.09
C HIS A 370 10.66 5.29 0.72
N ASN A 371 11.25 5.35 -0.48
CA ASN A 371 12.15 4.31 -0.97
C ASN A 371 13.51 4.30 -0.26
N GLN A 372 13.90 5.40 0.41
CA GLN A 372 15.15 5.50 1.15
C GLN A 372 15.00 5.21 2.64
N LEU A 373 13.77 5.06 3.15
CA LEU A 373 13.53 4.73 4.57
C LEU A 373 14.32 3.50 4.98
N VAL A 374 14.23 2.43 4.21
CA VAL A 374 14.88 1.14 4.53
C VAL A 374 16.42 1.19 4.47
N ALA A 375 16.98 2.14 3.74
CA ALA A 375 18.43 2.40 3.67
C ALA A 375 18.89 3.48 4.67
N ASN A 376 17.96 4.21 5.32
CA ASN A 376 18.29 5.28 6.24
C ASN A 376 18.85 4.73 7.56
N LEU A 377 20.01 5.22 8.00
CA LEU A 377 20.70 4.72 9.20
C LEU A 377 19.89 4.89 10.49
N ASP A 378 19.12 5.98 10.62
CA ASP A 378 18.32 6.19 11.83
C ASP A 378 17.09 5.26 11.84
N CYS A 379 16.51 4.98 10.67
CA CYS A 379 15.49 3.94 10.51
C CYS A 379 16.06 2.56 10.87
N GLN A 380 17.23 2.19 10.34
CA GLN A 380 17.88 0.92 10.61
C GLN A 380 18.23 0.76 12.10
N ARG A 381 18.73 1.81 12.76
CA ARG A 381 18.97 1.82 14.20
C ARG A 381 17.69 1.67 15.03
N ALA A 382 16.60 2.31 14.59
CA ALA A 382 15.31 2.17 15.24
C ALA A 382 14.76 0.74 15.08
N LEU A 383 14.90 0.15 13.90
CA LEU A 383 14.52 -1.24 13.63
C LEU A 383 15.29 -2.22 14.53
N LEU A 384 16.62 -2.14 14.58
CA LEU A 384 17.43 -3.03 15.45
C LEU A 384 17.02 -2.90 16.91
N ARG A 385 16.79 -1.67 17.41
CA ARG A 385 16.32 -1.48 18.79
C ARG A 385 14.93 -2.10 19.03
N ALA A 386 14.04 -2.02 18.07
CA ALA A 386 12.71 -2.64 18.18
C ALA A 386 12.80 -4.17 18.23
N LEU A 387 13.73 -4.76 17.49
CA LEU A 387 13.96 -6.21 17.48
C LEU A 387 14.70 -6.74 18.73
N ASP A 388 15.54 -5.91 19.37
CA ASP A 388 16.31 -6.28 20.56
C ASP A 388 15.54 -6.10 21.88
N ARG A 389 14.36 -5.45 21.88
CA ARG A 389 13.55 -5.30 23.10
C ARG A 389 12.96 -6.63 23.51
N ALA A 390 13.17 -6.98 24.78
CA ALA A 390 12.46 -8.08 25.42
C ALA A 390 10.93 -7.83 25.34
N PRO A 391 10.09 -8.86 25.18
CA PRO A 391 8.64 -8.72 25.19
C PRO A 391 8.21 -7.93 26.43
N GLN A 392 7.39 -6.89 26.26
CA GLN A 392 6.82 -6.19 27.41
C GLN A 392 5.74 -7.11 28.00
N GLY A 393 6.04 -7.80 29.09
CA GLY A 393 5.06 -8.66 29.75
C GLY A 393 5.61 -9.71 30.69
N SER A 394 6.86 -9.61 31.16
CA SER A 394 7.41 -10.50 32.19
C SER A 394 7.91 -9.72 33.41
N ASP A 395 7.11 -8.77 33.92
CA ASP A 395 7.23 -8.34 35.30
C ASP A 395 6.02 -8.89 36.04
N GLU A 396 6.23 -10.03 36.76
CA GLU A 396 5.44 -10.36 37.92
C GLU A 396 5.77 -9.42 39.06
#